data_db724e54c39d94c6b690dae143c7f45a
#
_entry.id   db724e54c39d94c6b690dae143c7f45a
#
_cell.length_a   1.000
_cell.length_b   1.000
_cell.length_c   1.000
_cell.angle_alpha   90.00
_cell.angle_beta   90.00
_cell.angle_gamma   90.00
#
_symmetry.space_group_name_H-M   'P 1'
#
loop_
_entity.id
_entity.type
_entity.pdbx_description
1 polymer ?
#
loop_
_entity_poly.entity_id
_entity_poly.type
_entity_poly.pdbx_seq_one_letter_code
_entity_poly.pdbx_strand_id
1 'polypeptide(L)'
;MAISLFCYSSRAAEDVKGILNLLTVQHPGLFAEKFLISRVDDLKNPTTYSDSVSVEIALEHDMRASCLFLVDLNDKSAASLLPTVEAIIKSALGDSNVLILFNNEERR
;
A
#
# COMPACT_ATOMS: atom_id res chain seq x y z
N MET A 1 -10.45 8.29 -14.54
CA MET A 1 -9.12 8.42 -13.91
C MET A 1 -9.00 7.39 -12.80
N ALA A 2 -7.92 6.63 -12.78
CA ALA A 2 -7.71 5.61 -11.76
C ALA A 2 -7.24 6.25 -10.44
N ILE A 3 -7.74 5.74 -9.32
CA ILE A 3 -7.29 6.16 -7.99
C ILE A 3 -6.55 4.98 -7.37
N SER A 4 -5.30 5.21 -7.01
CA SER A 4 -4.44 4.20 -6.39
C SER A 4 -3.74 4.76 -5.17
N LEU A 5 -3.70 3.98 -4.09
CA LEU A 5 -2.85 4.26 -2.94
C LEU A 5 -1.58 3.44 -3.11
N PHE A 6 -0.44 4.12 -3.17
CA PHE A 6 0.87 3.48 -3.21
C PHE A 6 1.35 3.33 -1.77
N CYS A 7 1.44 2.10 -1.30
CA CYS A 7 1.74 1.80 0.10
C CYS A 7 3.14 1.21 0.21
N TYR A 8 4.06 2.01 0.72
CA TYR A 8 5.45 1.61 0.97
C TYR A 8 5.57 1.19 2.43
N SER A 9 6.25 0.09 2.71
CA SER A 9 6.44 -0.38 4.08
C SER A 9 7.90 -0.69 4.37
N SER A 10 8.30 -0.39 5.59
CA SER A 10 9.62 -0.78 6.12
C SER A 10 9.61 -2.23 6.63
N ARG A 11 8.44 -2.86 6.73
CA ARG A 11 8.34 -4.27 7.10
C ARG A 11 8.76 -5.17 5.94
N ALA A 12 9.22 -6.38 6.26
CA ALA A 12 9.56 -7.38 5.24
C ALA A 12 8.33 -7.73 4.39
N ALA A 13 8.55 -8.00 3.10
CA ALA A 13 7.49 -8.34 2.17
C ALA A 13 6.64 -9.53 2.65
N GLU A 14 7.26 -10.55 3.25
CA GLU A 14 6.56 -11.73 3.77
C GLU A 14 5.58 -11.36 4.90
N ASP A 15 5.98 -10.48 5.81
CA ASP A 15 5.11 -9.99 6.88
C ASP A 15 3.91 -9.24 6.30
N VAL A 16 4.17 -8.36 5.34
CA VAL A 16 3.12 -7.56 4.70
C VAL A 16 2.13 -8.45 3.95
N LYS A 17 2.60 -9.46 3.23
CA LYS A 17 1.72 -10.41 2.53
C LYS A 17 0.77 -11.11 3.50
N GLY A 18 1.28 -11.57 4.64
CA GLY A 18 0.44 -12.21 5.67
C GLY A 18 -0.60 -11.28 6.25
N ILE A 19 -0.21 -10.05 6.55
CA ILE A 19 -1.11 -9.03 7.09
C ILE A 19 -2.21 -8.67 6.08
N LEU A 20 -1.86 -8.48 4.81
CA LEU A 20 -2.83 -8.14 3.76
C LEU A 20 -3.82 -9.28 3.51
N ASN A 21 -3.35 -10.54 3.56
CA ASN A 21 -4.24 -11.69 3.45
C ASN A 21 -5.25 -11.70 4.60
N LEU A 22 -4.80 -11.40 5.82
CA LEU A 22 -5.66 -11.33 6.98
C LEU A 22 -6.71 -10.21 6.83
N LEU A 23 -6.30 -9.03 6.36
CA LEU A 23 -7.20 -7.91 6.11
C LEU A 23 -8.27 -8.26 5.08
N THR A 24 -7.91 -8.98 4.02
CA THR A 24 -8.85 -9.42 3.00
C THR A 24 -9.89 -10.38 3.59
N VAL A 25 -9.46 -11.27 4.47
CA VAL A 25 -10.38 -12.20 5.17
C VAL A 25 -11.28 -11.46 6.14
N GLN A 26 -10.76 -10.49 6.88
CA GLN A 26 -11.52 -9.73 7.87
C GLN A 26 -12.49 -8.73 7.24
N HIS A 27 -12.13 -8.18 6.07
CA HIS A 27 -12.90 -7.14 5.38
C HIS A 27 -13.13 -7.50 3.90
N PRO A 28 -13.82 -8.64 3.61
CA PRO A 28 -13.91 -9.12 2.22
C PRO A 28 -14.68 -8.18 1.30
N GLY A 29 -15.70 -7.49 1.80
CA GLY A 29 -16.45 -6.52 0.99
C GLY A 29 -15.62 -5.28 0.64
N LEU A 30 -14.66 -4.94 1.50
CA LEU A 30 -13.82 -3.77 1.30
C LEU A 30 -12.61 -4.08 0.40
N PHE A 31 -11.88 -5.16 0.68
CA PHE A 31 -10.61 -5.49 0.00
C PHE A 31 -10.71 -6.54 -1.10
N ALA A 32 -11.90 -6.96 -1.46
CA ALA A 32 -12.11 -7.90 -2.56
C ALA A 32 -13.11 -7.40 -3.60
N GLU A 33 -13.88 -6.36 -3.26
CA GLU A 33 -14.91 -5.79 -4.13
C GLU A 33 -14.70 -4.30 -4.40
N LYS A 34 -14.67 -3.49 -3.34
CA LYS A 34 -14.58 -2.02 -3.45
C LYS A 34 -13.17 -1.55 -3.75
N PHE A 35 -12.19 -2.21 -3.18
CA PHE A 35 -10.76 -1.94 -3.40
C PHE A 35 -10.05 -3.24 -3.73
N LEU A 36 -9.04 -3.17 -4.59
CA LEU A 36 -8.23 -4.32 -4.97
C LEU A 36 -6.79 -4.08 -4.50
N ILE A 37 -6.25 -5.06 -3.78
CA ILE A 37 -4.87 -5.02 -3.31
C ILE A 37 -4.00 -5.74 -4.33
N SER A 38 -2.95 -5.07 -4.81
CA SER A 38 -2.00 -5.68 -5.73
C SER A 38 -1.06 -6.66 -5.00
N ARG A 39 -0.27 -7.37 -5.78
CA ARG A 39 0.84 -8.16 -5.29
C ARG A 39 1.84 -7.26 -4.54
N VAL A 40 2.46 -7.78 -3.48
CA VAL A 40 3.52 -7.09 -2.76
C VAL A 40 4.84 -7.26 -3.52
N ASP A 41 5.49 -6.15 -3.87
CA ASP A 41 6.79 -6.14 -4.51
C ASP A 41 7.88 -5.98 -3.46
N ASP A 42 8.87 -6.87 -3.46
CA ASP A 42 10.01 -6.80 -2.56
C ASP A 42 11.02 -5.78 -3.11
N LEU A 43 11.35 -4.77 -2.31
CA LEU A 43 12.27 -3.70 -2.69
C LEU A 43 13.63 -3.79 -2.03
N LYS A 44 13.92 -4.86 -1.27
CA LYS A 44 15.22 -5.01 -0.59
C LYS A 44 16.37 -5.11 -1.56
N ASN A 45 16.16 -5.80 -2.69
CA ASN A 45 17.17 -5.96 -3.73
C ASN A 45 16.57 -5.50 -5.06
N PRO A 46 16.51 -4.18 -5.31
CA PRO A 46 15.92 -3.67 -6.54
C PRO A 46 16.68 -4.19 -7.77
N THR A 47 15.98 -4.92 -8.64
CA THR A 47 16.55 -5.50 -9.85
C THR A 47 16.09 -4.76 -11.11
N THR A 48 15.09 -3.90 -11.01
CA THR A 48 14.54 -3.14 -12.12
C THR A 48 14.66 -1.65 -11.87
N TYR A 49 14.58 -0.87 -12.95
CA TYR A 49 14.55 0.59 -12.85
C TYR A 49 13.34 1.07 -12.03
N SER A 50 12.17 0.44 -12.23
CA SER A 50 10.95 0.77 -11.49
C SER A 50 11.12 0.58 -9.98
N ASP A 51 11.77 -0.51 -9.56
CA ASP A 51 12.00 -0.79 -8.15
C ASP A 51 12.94 0.26 -7.54
N SER A 52 13.99 0.66 -8.26
CA SER A 52 14.92 1.69 -7.81
C SER A 52 14.24 3.04 -7.66
N VAL A 53 13.37 3.41 -8.59
CA VAL A 53 12.59 4.66 -8.51
C VAL A 53 11.65 4.61 -7.31
N SER A 54 11.01 3.47 -7.05
CA SER A 54 10.11 3.31 -5.90
C SER A 54 10.85 3.52 -4.58
N VAL A 55 12.05 2.96 -4.44
CA VAL A 55 12.88 3.17 -3.24
C VAL A 55 13.21 4.65 -3.06
N GLU A 56 13.57 5.35 -4.14
CA GLU A 56 13.88 6.79 -4.09
C GLU A 56 12.69 7.62 -3.69
N ILE A 57 11.51 7.32 -4.22
CA ILE A 57 10.26 8.04 -3.88
C ILE A 57 9.98 7.90 -2.38
N ALA A 58 10.12 6.69 -1.84
CA ALA A 58 9.91 6.45 -0.42
C ALA A 58 10.92 7.22 0.43
N LEU A 59 12.18 7.29 0.01
CA LEU A 59 13.22 8.03 0.72
C LEU A 59 12.96 9.53 0.74
N GLU A 60 12.32 10.09 -0.29
CA GLU A 60 11.91 11.50 -0.31
C GLU A 60 10.93 11.82 0.82
N HIS A 61 10.23 10.81 1.33
CA HIS A 61 9.29 10.92 2.45
C HIS A 61 9.85 10.30 3.73
N ASP A 62 11.17 10.20 3.83
CA ASP A 62 11.88 9.65 5.00
C ASP A 62 11.55 8.19 5.32
N MET A 63 11.16 7.41 4.31
CA MET A 63 10.86 5.98 4.48
C MET A 63 11.90 5.11 3.77
N ARG A 64 12.54 4.23 4.52
CA ARG A 64 13.39 3.19 3.94
C ARG A 64 12.51 1.97 3.65
N ALA A 65 11.94 1.93 2.46
CA ALA A 65 10.98 0.90 2.08
C ALA A 65 11.64 -0.46 1.83
N SER A 66 11.04 -1.51 2.38
CA SER A 66 11.41 -2.90 2.09
C SER A 66 10.46 -3.53 1.07
N CYS A 67 9.26 -2.97 0.92
CA CYS A 67 8.28 -3.47 -0.04
C CYS A 67 7.27 -2.38 -0.42
N LEU A 68 6.53 -2.67 -1.47
CA LEU A 68 5.48 -1.78 -2.01
C LEU A 68 4.29 -2.63 -2.43
N PHE A 69 3.08 -2.17 -2.12
CA PHE A 69 1.86 -2.70 -2.70
C PHE A 69 0.93 -1.55 -3.05
N LEU A 70 -0.03 -1.80 -3.95
CA LEU A 70 -1.01 -0.82 -4.36
C LEU A 70 -2.38 -1.23 -3.89
N VAL A 71 -3.19 -0.24 -3.52
CA VAL A 71 -4.62 -0.43 -3.26
C VAL A 71 -5.37 0.41 -4.29
N ASP A 72 -6.03 -0.26 -5.23
CA ASP A 72 -6.74 0.41 -6.31
C ASP A 72 -8.22 0.51 -5.99
N LEU A 73 -8.80 1.68 -6.24
CA LEU A 73 -10.24 1.88 -6.14
C LEU A 73 -10.92 1.17 -7.30
N ASN A 74 -11.68 0.10 -7.01
CA ASN A 74 -12.38 -0.68 -8.01
C ASN A 74 -13.82 -0.20 -8.23
N ASP A 75 -14.50 0.19 -7.14
CA ASP A 75 -15.86 0.72 -7.18
C ASP A 75 -15.83 2.21 -6.87
N LYS A 76 -16.11 3.04 -7.86
CA LYS A 76 -16.06 4.50 -7.72
C LYS A 76 -16.95 5.03 -6.61
N SER A 77 -18.06 4.35 -6.32
CA SER A 77 -18.98 4.74 -5.24
C SER A 77 -18.34 4.60 -3.85
N ALA A 78 -17.23 3.84 -3.76
CA ALA A 78 -16.53 3.62 -2.51
C ALA A 78 -15.41 4.65 -2.25
N ALA A 79 -15.26 5.68 -3.07
CA ALA A 79 -14.22 6.70 -2.90
C ALA A 79 -14.26 7.36 -1.52
N SER A 80 -15.44 7.53 -0.95
CA SER A 80 -15.61 8.10 0.39
C SER A 80 -15.02 7.22 1.51
N LEU A 81 -14.70 5.97 1.21
CA LEU A 81 -14.10 5.02 2.16
C LEU A 81 -12.56 5.06 2.17
N LEU A 82 -11.94 5.89 1.31
CA LEU A 82 -10.48 6.02 1.28
C LEU A 82 -9.86 6.28 2.65
N PRO A 83 -10.36 7.24 3.46
CA PRO A 83 -9.80 7.45 4.80
C PRO A 83 -9.91 6.22 5.70
N THR A 84 -10.99 5.44 5.56
CA THR A 84 -11.18 4.20 6.32
C THR A 84 -10.15 3.15 5.91
N VAL A 85 -9.91 2.99 4.61
CA VAL A 85 -8.90 2.05 4.09
C VAL A 85 -7.51 2.43 4.58
N GLU A 86 -7.18 3.72 4.50
CA GLU A 86 -5.89 4.23 4.99
C GLU A 86 -5.69 3.94 6.47
N ALA A 87 -6.71 4.17 7.29
CA ALA A 87 -6.66 3.91 8.72
C ALA A 87 -6.48 2.43 9.03
N ILE A 88 -7.17 1.55 8.32
CA ILE A 88 -7.05 0.11 8.50
C ILE A 88 -5.63 -0.36 8.17
N ILE A 89 -5.08 0.11 7.06
CA ILE A 89 -3.71 -0.26 6.63
C ILE A 89 -2.68 0.24 7.64
N LYS A 90 -2.79 1.50 8.08
CA LYS A 90 -1.88 2.06 9.07
C LYS A 90 -1.95 1.32 10.40
N SER A 91 -3.14 0.96 10.83
CA SER A 91 -3.32 0.20 12.07
C SER A 91 -2.72 -1.20 11.97
N ALA A 92 -2.89 -1.87 10.82
CA ALA A 92 -2.42 -3.23 10.62
C ALA A 92 -0.89 -3.32 10.50
N LEU A 93 -0.27 -2.37 9.79
CA LEU A 93 1.18 -2.38 9.53
C LEU A 93 1.98 -1.60 10.56
N GLY A 94 1.33 -0.74 11.33
CA GLY A 94 1.99 0.22 12.22
C GLY A 94 2.18 1.56 11.51
N ASP A 95 1.72 2.63 12.12
CA ASP A 95 1.71 3.97 11.53
C ASP A 95 3.12 4.44 11.09
N SER A 96 4.14 4.09 11.86
CA SER A 96 5.53 4.43 11.54
C SER A 96 6.18 3.50 10.52
N ASN A 97 5.52 2.39 10.16
CA ASN A 97 6.05 1.36 9.27
C ASN A 97 5.40 1.37 7.88
N VAL A 98 4.55 2.35 7.61
CA VAL A 98 3.89 2.47 6.31
C VAL A 98 3.83 3.92 5.85
N LEU A 99 4.07 4.11 4.57
CA LEU A 99 3.92 5.39 3.89
C LEU A 99 2.88 5.20 2.80
N ILE A 100 1.80 5.97 2.82
CA ILE A 100 0.74 5.91 1.82
C ILE A 100 0.77 7.19 0.99
N LEU A 101 0.92 7.03 -0.34
CA LEU A 101 0.91 8.14 -1.28
C LEU A 101 -0.29 8.00 -2.21
N PHE A 102 -1.13 9.02 -2.26
CA PHE A 102 -2.26 9.07 -3.19
C PHE A 102 -1.73 9.29 -4.61
N ASN A 103 -1.99 8.32 -5.49
CA ASN A 103 -1.47 8.31 -6.86
C ASN A 103 0.06 8.54 -6.93
N ASN A 104 0.76 8.06 -5.91
CA ASN A 104 2.22 8.15 -5.76
C ASN A 104 2.77 9.59 -5.62
N GLU A 105 1.92 10.53 -5.24
CA GLU A 105 2.28 11.94 -5.14
C GLU A 105 1.98 12.54 -3.77
N GLU A 106 0.72 12.48 -3.34
CA GLU A 106 0.25 13.12 -2.13
C GLU A 106 0.29 12.19 -0.93
N ARG A 107 0.99 12.57 0.14
CA ARG A 107 1.09 11.79 1.38
C ARG A 107 -0.25 11.80 2.13
N ARG A 108 -0.66 10.62 2.54
CA ARG A 108 -1.95 10.43 3.23
C ARG A 108 -1.80 10.06 4.72
#